data_e56fd368677dc73013374a26fed9d901
#
_entry.id   e56fd368677dc73013374a26fed9d901
#
_cell.length_a   1.000
_cell.length_b   1.000
_cell.length_c   1.000
_cell.angle_alpha   90.00
_cell.angle_beta   90.00
_cell.angle_gamma   90.00
#
_symmetry.space_group_name_H-M   'P 1'
#
loop_
_entity.id
_entity.type
_entity.pdbx_description
1 polymer ?
#
loop_
_entity_poly.entity_id
_entity_poly.type
_entity_poly.pdbx_seq_one_letter_code
_entity_poly.pdbx_strand_id
1 'polypeptide(L)'
;LMCRLADTDVAETCHNEDIGMLSFSPLATGLLTGKYQNGAVPDGSRLSLNPELGGRKVPRAFEAVDAYMAVAEKHGLDPVHMAMAFVRDRPFMASAIFGATSVAQLERIIAGADLVLSDEVMADIDTAHRAHPMPY
;
A
#
# COMPACT_ATOMS: atom_id res chain seq x y z
N LEU A 1 0.57 2.96 -2.84
CA LEU A 1 2.01 2.84 -3.06
C LEU A 1 2.34 2.17 -4.40
N MET A 2 1.97 0.93 -4.60
CA MET A 2 2.42 0.13 -5.76
C MET A 2 1.81 0.60 -7.09
N CYS A 3 0.53 0.92 -7.14
CA CYS A 3 -0.14 1.44 -8.34
C CYS A 3 -0.54 2.89 -8.11
N ARG A 4 -0.01 3.83 -8.91
CA ARG A 4 -0.25 5.27 -8.80
C ARG A 4 -0.90 5.88 -10.04
N LEU A 5 -1.68 5.09 -10.79
CA LEU A 5 -2.39 5.60 -11.97
C LEU A 5 -3.31 6.79 -11.66
N ALA A 6 -3.84 6.84 -10.43
CA ALA A 6 -4.66 7.95 -10.01
C ALA A 6 -3.92 9.28 -9.78
N ASP A 7 -2.58 9.24 -9.64
CA ASP A 7 -1.77 10.45 -9.39
C ASP A 7 -1.67 11.37 -10.62
N THR A 8 -2.12 10.91 -11.78
CA THR A 8 -2.17 11.67 -13.02
C THR A 8 -3.58 12.24 -13.24
N ASP A 9 -4.24 11.87 -14.30
CA ASP A 9 -5.50 12.46 -14.78
C ASP A 9 -6.65 12.40 -13.76
N VAL A 10 -6.73 11.32 -12.96
CA VAL A 10 -7.80 11.17 -11.96
C VAL A 10 -7.63 12.18 -10.82
N ALA A 11 -6.40 12.39 -10.35
CA ALA A 11 -6.11 13.37 -9.29
C ALA A 11 -6.45 14.78 -9.75
N GLU A 12 -6.10 15.15 -10.98
CA GLU A 12 -6.42 16.44 -11.57
C GLU A 12 -7.94 16.62 -11.72
N THR A 13 -8.64 15.60 -12.21
CA THR A 13 -10.12 15.62 -12.31
C THR A 13 -10.75 15.79 -10.93
N CYS A 14 -10.32 15.03 -9.94
CA CYS A 14 -10.83 15.14 -8.57
C CYS A 14 -10.63 16.55 -8.01
N HIS A 15 -9.48 17.16 -8.26
CA HIS A 15 -9.18 18.51 -7.82
C HIS A 15 -10.08 19.57 -8.51
N ASN A 16 -10.21 19.50 -9.85
CA ASN A 16 -10.95 20.49 -10.63
C ASN A 16 -12.47 20.41 -10.42
N GLU A 17 -12.99 19.22 -10.16
CA GLU A 17 -14.43 18.98 -10.00
C GLU A 17 -14.87 18.90 -8.53
N ASP A 18 -13.94 19.15 -7.56
CA ASP A 18 -14.20 19.04 -6.12
C ASP A 18 -14.75 17.64 -5.71
N ILE A 19 -14.17 16.58 -6.27
CA ILE A 19 -14.60 15.20 -6.06
C ILE A 19 -13.55 14.47 -5.22
N GLY A 20 -13.98 13.84 -4.12
CA GLY A 20 -13.14 12.98 -3.32
C GLY A 20 -13.08 11.53 -3.85
N MET A 21 -11.88 10.98 -4.01
CA MET A 21 -11.66 9.60 -4.47
C MET A 21 -11.81 8.59 -3.33
N LEU A 22 -12.47 7.48 -3.60
CA LEU A 22 -12.48 6.29 -2.76
C LEU A 22 -11.53 5.25 -3.36
N SER A 23 -10.36 5.02 -2.73
CA SER A 23 -9.42 4.00 -3.21
C SER A 23 -9.62 2.67 -2.51
N PHE A 24 -9.37 1.58 -3.20
CA PHE A 24 -9.43 0.22 -2.66
C PHE A 24 -8.07 -0.48 -2.68
N SER A 25 -7.96 -1.53 -1.86
CA SER A 25 -6.74 -2.35 -1.75
C SER A 25 -5.46 -1.56 -1.42
N PRO A 26 -5.45 -0.68 -0.41
CA PRO A 26 -4.28 0.11 -0.05
C PRO A 26 -3.07 -0.75 0.34
N LEU A 27 -3.31 -1.99 0.79
CA LEU A 27 -2.28 -2.98 1.14
C LEU A 27 -1.97 -3.97 -0.01
N ALA A 28 -2.39 -3.69 -1.25
CA ALA A 28 -2.12 -4.52 -2.43
C ALA A 28 -2.43 -6.01 -2.19
N THR A 29 -3.65 -6.33 -1.75
CA THR A 29 -4.11 -7.70 -1.42
C THR A 29 -3.28 -8.39 -0.31
N GLY A 30 -2.61 -7.60 0.52
CA GLY A 30 -1.78 -8.07 1.63
C GLY A 30 -0.29 -8.16 1.31
N LEU A 31 0.15 -7.85 0.09
CA LEU A 31 1.56 -7.80 -0.28
C LEU A 31 2.33 -6.82 0.61
N LEU A 32 1.81 -5.60 0.80
CA LEU A 32 2.45 -4.56 1.61
C LEU A 32 2.40 -4.80 3.14
N THR A 33 1.90 -5.94 3.58
CA THR A 33 2.05 -6.36 4.99
C THR A 33 3.38 -7.05 5.28
N GLY A 34 4.13 -7.44 4.24
CA GLY A 34 5.37 -8.21 4.32
C GLY A 34 5.18 -9.71 4.55
N LYS A 35 3.95 -10.19 4.79
CA LYS A 35 3.70 -11.59 5.20
C LYS A 35 3.96 -12.65 4.13
N TYR A 36 4.16 -12.23 2.88
CA TYR A 36 4.41 -13.15 1.76
C TYR A 36 5.88 -13.15 1.31
N GLN A 37 6.74 -12.38 1.97
CA GLN A 37 8.15 -12.30 1.63
C GLN A 37 8.85 -13.66 1.84
N ASN A 38 9.92 -13.90 1.10
CA ASN A 38 10.67 -15.14 1.11
C ASN A 38 9.83 -16.39 0.75
N GLY A 39 8.79 -16.21 -0.05
CA GLY A 39 7.91 -17.30 -0.48
C GLY A 39 6.92 -17.80 0.57
N ALA A 40 6.74 -17.07 1.67
CA ALA A 40 5.81 -17.46 2.72
C ALA A 40 4.35 -17.43 2.23
N VAL A 41 3.59 -18.45 2.59
CA VAL A 41 2.14 -18.55 2.30
C VAL A 41 1.42 -18.93 3.61
N PRO A 42 1.15 -17.98 4.50
CA PRO A 42 0.45 -18.27 5.73
C PRO A 42 -0.94 -18.88 5.50
N ASP A 43 -1.30 -19.87 6.30
CA ASP A 43 -2.61 -20.53 6.23
C ASP A 43 -3.75 -19.51 6.40
N GLY A 44 -4.83 -19.68 5.65
CA GLY A 44 -5.98 -18.77 5.65
C GLY A 44 -5.68 -17.38 5.08
N SER A 45 -4.46 -17.13 4.60
CA SER A 45 -4.13 -15.87 3.94
C SER A 45 -4.78 -15.79 2.55
N ARG A 46 -4.90 -14.56 2.02
CA ARG A 46 -5.43 -14.40 0.65
C ARG A 46 -4.63 -15.16 -0.39
N LEU A 47 -3.30 -15.25 -0.24
CA LEU A 47 -2.44 -16.00 -1.17
C LEU A 47 -2.71 -17.51 -1.11
N SER A 48 -3.03 -18.08 0.06
CA SER A 48 -3.40 -19.50 0.18
C SER A 48 -4.76 -19.81 -0.43
N LEU A 49 -5.69 -18.85 -0.43
CA LEU A 49 -7.04 -18.99 -0.96
C LEU A 49 -7.14 -18.58 -2.45
N ASN A 50 -6.31 -17.65 -2.88
CA ASN A 50 -6.23 -17.16 -4.26
C ASN A 50 -4.75 -17.05 -4.67
N PRO A 51 -4.17 -18.12 -5.23
CA PRO A 51 -2.74 -18.21 -5.53
C PRO A 51 -2.21 -17.12 -6.46
N GLU A 52 -3.06 -16.54 -7.30
CA GLU A 52 -2.68 -15.47 -8.25
C GLU A 52 -2.84 -14.05 -7.68
N LEU A 53 -3.41 -13.88 -6.47
CA LEU A 53 -3.69 -12.58 -5.87
C LEU A 53 -4.41 -11.59 -6.81
N GLY A 54 -5.27 -12.10 -7.70
CA GLY A 54 -5.94 -11.29 -8.72
C GLY A 54 -4.95 -10.68 -9.74
N GLY A 55 -3.96 -11.46 -10.15
CA GLY A 55 -2.93 -11.05 -11.11
C GLY A 55 -1.75 -10.27 -10.51
N ARG A 56 -1.67 -10.13 -9.18
CA ARG A 56 -0.59 -9.38 -8.51
C ARG A 56 0.60 -10.26 -8.10
N LYS A 57 0.49 -11.57 -8.23
CA LYS A 57 1.59 -12.50 -7.92
C LYS A 57 2.57 -12.59 -9.09
N VAL A 58 3.33 -11.56 -9.30
CA VAL A 58 4.39 -11.48 -10.30
C VAL A 58 5.72 -11.11 -9.63
N PRO A 59 6.88 -11.57 -10.15
CA PRO A 59 8.19 -11.30 -9.53
C PRO A 59 8.42 -9.82 -9.22
N ARG A 60 8.14 -8.93 -10.17
CA ARG A 60 8.27 -7.48 -10.02
C ARG A 60 7.47 -6.89 -8.84
N ALA A 61 6.32 -7.51 -8.50
CA ALA A 61 5.53 -7.06 -7.36
C ALA A 61 6.25 -7.34 -6.02
N PHE A 62 6.93 -8.48 -5.90
CA PHE A 62 7.71 -8.81 -4.71
C PHE A 62 8.94 -7.93 -4.59
N GLU A 63 9.67 -7.65 -5.69
CA GLU A 63 10.79 -6.70 -5.72
C GLU A 63 10.35 -5.30 -5.26
N ALA A 64 9.19 -4.83 -5.74
CA ALA A 64 8.62 -3.57 -5.28
C ALA A 64 8.25 -3.59 -3.78
N VAL A 65 7.69 -4.70 -3.30
CA VAL A 65 7.38 -4.87 -1.87
C VAL A 65 8.66 -4.85 -1.04
N ASP A 66 9.73 -5.52 -1.46
CA ASP A 66 11.02 -5.49 -0.77
C ASP A 66 11.54 -4.05 -0.62
N ALA A 67 11.44 -3.25 -1.68
CA ALA A 67 11.83 -1.85 -1.63
C ALA A 67 11.00 -1.04 -0.61
N TYR A 68 9.68 -1.22 -0.56
CA TYR A 68 8.84 -0.55 0.44
C TYR A 68 9.05 -1.07 1.85
N MET A 69 9.36 -2.37 2.03
CA MET A 69 9.74 -2.91 3.35
C MET A 69 11.04 -2.27 3.84
N ALA A 70 12.04 -2.09 2.96
CA ALA A 70 13.29 -1.41 3.30
C ALA A 70 13.06 0.05 3.70
N VAL A 71 12.15 0.78 3.04
CA VAL A 71 11.76 2.13 3.47
C VAL A 71 11.15 2.11 4.87
N ALA A 72 10.21 1.22 5.12
CA ALA A 72 9.56 1.11 6.43
C ALA A 72 10.59 0.79 7.53
N GLU A 73 11.50 -0.16 7.29
CA GLU A 73 12.57 -0.53 8.20
C GLU A 73 13.53 0.64 8.49
N LYS A 74 13.99 1.34 7.44
CA LYS A 74 14.88 2.52 7.57
C LYS A 74 14.32 3.57 8.51
N HIS A 75 13.00 3.78 8.48
CA HIS A 75 12.33 4.81 9.26
C HIS A 75 11.65 4.28 10.54
N GLY A 76 11.83 2.99 10.87
CA GLY A 76 11.22 2.37 12.05
C GLY A 76 9.68 2.35 12.02
N LEU A 77 9.09 2.26 10.83
CA LEU A 77 7.65 2.27 10.62
C LEU A 77 7.08 0.86 10.42
N ASP A 78 5.85 0.62 10.88
CA ASP A 78 5.08 -0.53 10.42
C ASP A 78 4.69 -0.31 8.94
N PRO A 79 5.02 -1.24 8.02
CA PRO A 79 4.72 -1.08 6.60
C PRO A 79 3.22 -0.95 6.29
N VAL A 80 2.35 -1.54 7.14
CA VAL A 80 0.89 -1.37 7.01
C VAL A 80 0.51 0.07 7.32
N HIS A 81 1.04 0.65 8.40
CA HIS A 81 0.78 2.04 8.78
C HIS A 81 1.30 3.00 7.71
N MET A 82 2.53 2.78 7.23
CA MET A 82 3.12 3.58 6.14
C MET A 82 2.26 3.55 4.87
N ALA A 83 1.79 2.37 4.45
CA ALA A 83 0.95 2.23 3.27
C ALA A 83 -0.41 2.90 3.43
N MET A 84 -1.03 2.79 4.61
CA MET A 84 -2.32 3.41 4.90
C MET A 84 -2.21 4.93 4.98
N ALA A 85 -1.19 5.47 5.67
CA ALA A 85 -0.93 6.90 5.77
C ALA A 85 -0.66 7.52 4.40
N PHE A 86 0.18 6.87 3.57
CA PHE A 86 0.43 7.32 2.20
C PHE A 86 -0.85 7.49 1.39
N VAL A 87 -1.79 6.54 1.47
CA VAL A 87 -3.05 6.61 0.72
C VAL A 87 -3.98 7.68 1.29
N ARG A 88 -4.13 7.71 2.62
CA ARG A 88 -5.00 8.66 3.31
C ARG A 88 -4.64 10.13 3.02
N ASP A 89 -3.33 10.42 3.00
CA ASP A 89 -2.83 11.79 2.94
C ASP A 89 -2.69 12.33 1.49
N ARG A 90 -3.15 11.56 0.47
CA ARG A 90 -3.23 12.09 -0.89
C ARG A 90 -4.31 13.17 -0.98
N PRO A 91 -4.01 14.36 -1.57
CA PRO A 91 -4.92 15.52 -1.54
C PRO A 91 -6.31 15.26 -2.13
N PHE A 92 -6.41 14.31 -3.06
CA PHE A 92 -7.65 13.94 -3.74
C PHE A 92 -8.37 12.76 -3.09
N MET A 93 -7.88 12.25 -1.96
CA MET A 93 -8.45 11.07 -1.31
C MET A 93 -9.54 11.45 -0.30
N ALA A 94 -10.74 10.94 -0.49
CA ALA A 94 -11.81 11.03 0.51
C ALA A 94 -11.71 9.89 1.53
N SER A 95 -11.40 8.66 1.08
CA SER A 95 -11.23 7.52 1.97
C SER A 95 -10.46 6.37 1.32
N ALA A 96 -9.72 5.62 2.15
CA ALA A 96 -9.07 4.38 1.76
C ALA A 96 -9.92 3.17 2.20
N ILE A 97 -10.39 2.36 1.24
CA ILE A 97 -11.21 1.18 1.51
C ILE A 97 -10.30 -0.02 1.72
N PHE A 98 -10.30 -0.58 2.91
CA PHE A 98 -9.56 -1.80 3.24
C PHE A 98 -10.47 -2.89 3.80
N GLY A 99 -9.99 -4.13 3.83
CA GLY A 99 -10.65 -5.26 4.46
C GLY A 99 -9.74 -5.92 5.49
N ALA A 100 -10.33 -6.40 6.58
CA ALA A 100 -9.68 -7.22 7.58
C ALA A 100 -10.48 -8.50 7.79
N THR A 101 -9.80 -9.64 7.95
CA THR A 101 -10.44 -10.95 8.20
C THR A 101 -10.31 -11.40 9.66
N SER A 102 -9.64 -10.59 10.49
CA SER A 102 -9.56 -10.80 11.95
C SER A 102 -9.49 -9.46 12.68
N VAL A 103 -9.86 -9.49 13.96
CA VAL A 103 -9.77 -8.32 14.85
C VAL A 103 -8.33 -7.80 14.93
N ALA A 104 -7.35 -8.70 15.06
CA ALA A 104 -5.94 -8.31 15.12
C ALA A 104 -5.47 -7.56 13.86
N GLN A 105 -5.94 -7.94 12.67
CA GLN A 105 -5.65 -7.20 11.43
C GLN A 105 -6.29 -5.81 11.45
N LEU A 106 -7.53 -5.70 11.90
CA LEU A 106 -8.23 -4.44 12.02
C LEU A 106 -7.53 -3.50 13.01
N GLU A 107 -7.20 -3.99 14.20
CA GLU A 107 -6.48 -3.25 15.24
C GLU A 107 -5.13 -2.74 14.74
N ARG A 108 -4.34 -3.60 14.03
CA ARG A 108 -3.06 -3.19 13.44
C ARG A 108 -3.24 -2.07 12.44
N ILE A 109 -4.27 -2.11 11.58
CA ILE A 109 -4.52 -1.05 10.58
C ILE A 109 -4.90 0.26 11.28
N ILE A 110 -5.80 0.19 12.27
CA ILE A 110 -6.31 1.38 12.98
C ILE A 110 -5.22 2.00 13.86
N ALA A 111 -4.31 1.21 14.43
CA ALA A 111 -3.23 1.72 15.26
C ALA A 111 -2.32 2.74 14.53
N GLY A 112 -2.28 2.70 13.19
CA GLY A 112 -1.54 3.68 12.39
C GLY A 112 -2.38 4.86 11.86
N ALA A 113 -3.62 5.02 12.33
CA ALA A 113 -4.55 6.02 11.78
C ALA A 113 -4.06 7.46 11.90
N ASP A 114 -3.27 7.77 12.91
CA ASP A 114 -2.74 9.13 13.16
C ASP A 114 -1.29 9.32 12.65
N LEU A 115 -0.70 8.28 12.02
CA LEU A 115 0.66 8.38 11.48
C LEU A 115 0.73 9.45 10.41
N VAL A 116 1.62 10.42 10.57
CA VAL A 116 1.98 11.41 9.54
C VAL A 116 3.34 11.04 8.98
N LEU A 117 3.45 10.91 7.67
CA LEU A 117 4.71 10.62 6.99
C LEU A 117 5.52 11.90 6.84
N SER A 118 6.80 11.87 7.24
CA SER A 118 7.71 12.98 7.03
C SER A 118 8.08 13.12 5.55
N ASP A 119 8.58 14.31 5.16
CA ASP A 119 9.07 14.55 3.79
C ASP A 119 10.18 13.57 3.39
N GLU A 120 11.02 13.15 4.34
CA GLU A 120 12.08 12.18 4.10
C GLU A 120 11.51 10.79 3.77
N VAL A 121 10.51 10.34 4.54
CA VAL A 121 9.79 9.09 4.24
C VAL A 121 9.13 9.16 2.87
N MET A 122 8.48 10.26 2.55
CA MET A 122 7.84 10.48 1.24
C MET A 122 8.84 10.45 0.10
N ALA A 123 10.02 11.05 0.25
CA ALA A 123 11.09 11.03 -0.74
C ALA A 123 11.64 9.61 -1.00
N ASP A 124 11.80 8.83 0.07
CA ASP A 124 12.22 7.42 -0.04
C ASP A 124 11.14 6.54 -0.69
N ILE A 125 9.88 6.74 -0.34
CA ILE A 125 8.73 6.11 -1.01
C ILE A 125 8.70 6.44 -2.50
N ASP A 126 8.95 7.67 -2.88
CA ASP A 126 9.00 8.09 -4.28
C ASP A 126 10.20 7.49 -5.02
N THR A 127 11.32 7.33 -4.34
CA THR A 127 12.49 6.63 -4.89
C THR A 127 12.19 5.17 -5.16
N ALA A 128 11.57 4.46 -4.21
CA ALA A 128 11.13 3.08 -4.37
C ALA A 128 10.12 2.96 -5.53
N HIS A 129 9.18 3.90 -5.65
CA HIS A 129 8.22 3.90 -6.74
C HIS A 129 8.88 4.11 -8.12
N ARG A 130 9.83 5.02 -8.23
CA ARG A 130 10.57 5.25 -9.49
C ARG A 130 11.38 4.03 -9.92
N ALA A 131 11.94 3.27 -8.96
CA ALA A 131 12.65 2.03 -9.25
C ALA A 131 11.71 0.90 -9.71
N HIS A 132 10.48 0.87 -9.19
CA HIS A 132 9.49 -0.18 -9.43
C HIS A 132 8.13 0.38 -9.85
N PRO A 133 8.05 1.12 -10.98
CA PRO A 133 6.79 1.71 -11.42
C PRO A 133 5.82 0.62 -11.90
N MET A 134 4.58 0.67 -11.43
CA MET A 134 3.49 -0.21 -11.88
C MET A 134 3.92 -1.69 -11.93
N PRO A 135 4.23 -2.33 -10.77
CA PRO A 135 4.84 -3.65 -10.76
C PRO A 135 3.89 -4.80 -11.16
N TYR A 136 2.60 -4.52 -11.34
CA TYR A 136 1.58 -5.44 -11.87
C TYR A 136 0.53 -4.69 -12.69
#